data_65e089969140f4569b7fecd719707eeb
#
_entry.id   65e089969140f4569b7fecd719707eeb
#
_cell.length_a   1.000
_cell.length_b   1.000
_cell.length_c   1.000
_cell.angle_alpha   90.00
_cell.angle_beta   90.00
_cell.angle_gamma   90.00
#
_symmetry.space_group_name_H-M   'P 1'
#
loop_
_entity.id
_entity.type
_entity.pdbx_description
1 polymer ?
#
loop_
_entity_poly.entity_id
_entity_poly.type
_entity_poly.pdbx_seq_one_letter_code
_entity_poly.pdbx_strand_id
1 'polypeptide(L)'
;MKKNLIFLIAVFQATAVFPSYAQSTQQHTVVSGDSMWKIAVKYEVGLSEIKGANPHIANPELIYPGQVLNIPETDTAVLNYENEVIRLVNEIRVKNGLNTLKADWELSRVARYKSQDMKDNNYFSHTSPIYGSPFTMMKNFGISYRSAAENIAKGQTTPQAVVNAWMNSSGHRANILNASYTKIGVGYVASGHYWTQMFIG
;
A
#
# COMPACT_ATOMS: atom_id res chain seq x y z
N MET A 1 17.35 53.74 15.14
CA MET A 1 16.95 53.06 13.91
C MET A 1 16.94 51.55 14.17
N LYS A 2 15.76 50.94 14.36
CA LYS A 2 15.61 49.50 14.62
C LYS A 2 15.42 48.82 13.29
N LYS A 3 16.32 47.92 12.87
CA LYS A 3 16.22 47.12 11.67
C LYS A 3 15.34 45.89 11.98
N ASN A 4 14.14 45.83 11.41
CA ASN A 4 13.29 44.67 11.47
C ASN A 4 13.82 43.60 10.47
N LEU A 5 14.30 42.49 11.00
CA LEU A 5 14.68 41.32 10.21
C LEU A 5 13.45 40.49 9.97
N ILE A 6 12.95 40.50 8.74
CA ILE A 6 11.83 39.61 8.30
C ILE A 6 12.42 38.25 7.99
N PHE A 7 12.12 37.25 8.82
CA PHE A 7 12.43 35.86 8.53
C PHE A 7 11.38 35.34 7.51
N LEU A 8 11.83 35.12 6.28
CA LEU A 8 11.03 34.41 5.28
C LEU A 8 11.11 32.91 5.57
N ILE A 9 10.05 32.34 6.10
CA ILE A 9 9.91 30.88 6.25
C ILE A 9 9.53 30.33 4.88
N ALA A 10 10.50 29.74 4.18
CA ALA A 10 10.23 28.98 2.96
C ALA A 10 9.55 27.67 3.37
N VAL A 11 8.25 27.57 3.13
CA VAL A 11 7.51 26.29 3.22
C VAL A 11 7.95 25.44 2.03
N PHE A 12 8.84 24.49 2.28
CA PHE A 12 9.17 23.45 1.30
C PHE A 12 7.98 22.50 1.23
N GLN A 13 7.13 22.67 0.23
CA GLN A 13 6.18 21.63 -0.15
C GLN A 13 6.97 20.51 -0.84
N ALA A 14 7.23 19.44 -0.10
CA ALA A 14 7.76 18.22 -0.67
C ALA A 14 6.68 17.64 -1.62
N THR A 15 6.80 17.90 -2.90
CA THR A 15 6.07 17.16 -3.91
C THR A 15 6.58 15.73 -3.87
N ALA A 16 5.76 14.80 -3.41
CA ALA A 16 6.05 13.37 -3.48
C ALA A 16 6.16 12.99 -4.96
N VAL A 17 7.40 12.85 -5.44
CA VAL A 17 7.67 12.30 -6.77
C VAL A 17 7.47 10.80 -6.65
N PHE A 18 6.31 10.32 -7.09
CA PHE A 18 6.06 8.89 -7.21
C PHE A 18 6.94 8.34 -8.35
N PRO A 19 7.72 7.28 -8.11
CA PRO A 19 8.51 6.69 -9.18
C PRO A 19 7.58 6.21 -10.29
N SER A 20 7.75 6.73 -11.49
CA SER A 20 7.07 6.28 -12.69
C SER A 20 7.69 4.96 -13.14
N TYR A 21 7.17 3.85 -12.63
CA TYR A 21 7.40 2.57 -13.30
C TYR A 21 6.58 2.57 -14.58
N ALA A 22 7.12 1.95 -15.65
CA ALA A 22 6.32 1.62 -16.83
C ALA A 22 5.30 0.53 -16.42
N GLN A 23 4.26 0.98 -15.74
CA GLN A 23 3.17 0.14 -15.25
C GLN A 23 2.23 -0.07 -16.43
N SER A 24 1.82 -1.33 -16.67
CA SER A 24 0.74 -1.58 -17.61
C SER A 24 -0.48 -0.75 -17.22
N THR A 25 -1.18 -0.24 -18.22
CA THR A 25 -2.38 0.56 -18.00
C THR A 25 -3.53 -0.03 -18.80
N GLN A 26 -4.67 -0.20 -18.15
CA GLN A 26 -5.93 -0.41 -18.86
C GLN A 26 -6.66 0.92 -19.02
N GLN A 27 -7.61 0.99 -19.93
CA GLN A 27 -8.40 2.19 -20.17
C GLN A 27 -9.80 2.05 -19.59
N HIS A 28 -10.29 3.13 -18.99
CA HIS A 28 -11.67 3.28 -18.57
C HIS A 28 -12.31 4.47 -19.26
N THR A 29 -13.40 4.22 -20.00
CA THR A 29 -14.22 5.31 -20.55
C THR A 29 -15.24 5.75 -19.49
N VAL A 30 -15.17 7.00 -19.07
CA VAL A 30 -16.06 7.58 -18.06
C VAL A 30 -17.51 7.52 -18.54
N VAL A 31 -18.39 7.07 -17.69
CA VAL A 31 -19.83 7.04 -17.91
C VAL A 31 -20.57 7.97 -16.93
N SER A 32 -21.83 8.25 -17.20
CA SER A 32 -22.64 9.09 -16.30
C SER A 32 -22.72 8.48 -14.90
N GLY A 33 -22.45 9.33 -13.88
CA GLY A 33 -22.42 8.91 -12.47
C GLY A 33 -21.06 8.45 -11.96
N ASP A 34 -20.03 8.36 -12.81
CA ASP A 34 -18.66 8.12 -12.39
C ASP A 34 -18.08 9.35 -11.65
N SER A 35 -17.16 9.06 -10.77
CA SER A 35 -16.18 10.01 -10.25
C SER A 35 -14.82 9.32 -10.22
N MET A 36 -13.73 10.09 -10.23
CA MET A 36 -12.39 9.49 -10.20
C MET A 36 -12.19 8.61 -8.96
N TRP A 37 -12.81 8.95 -7.83
CA TRP A 37 -12.82 8.12 -6.63
C TRP A 37 -13.56 6.78 -6.84
N LYS A 38 -14.77 6.79 -7.43
CA LYS A 38 -15.51 5.54 -7.72
C LYS A 38 -14.72 4.63 -8.66
N ILE A 39 -14.06 5.21 -9.65
CA ILE A 39 -13.19 4.49 -10.59
C ILE A 39 -11.99 3.91 -9.84
N ALA A 40 -11.35 4.67 -8.95
CA ALA A 40 -10.25 4.20 -8.11
C ALA A 40 -10.66 2.97 -7.27
N VAL A 41 -11.81 3.02 -6.61
CA VAL A 41 -12.37 1.89 -5.85
C VAL A 41 -12.69 0.70 -6.75
N LYS A 42 -13.30 0.93 -7.93
CA LYS A 42 -13.66 -0.12 -8.89
C LYS A 42 -12.45 -0.93 -9.36
N TYR A 43 -11.32 -0.25 -9.56
CA TYR A 43 -10.10 -0.88 -10.06
C TYR A 43 -9.07 -1.20 -8.97
N GLU A 44 -9.43 -0.97 -7.69
CA GLU A 44 -8.56 -1.21 -6.53
C GLU A 44 -7.18 -0.52 -6.64
N VAL A 45 -7.18 0.71 -7.15
CA VAL A 45 -6.00 1.58 -7.28
C VAL A 45 -6.19 2.87 -6.51
N GLY A 46 -5.10 3.50 -6.10
CA GLY A 46 -5.19 4.77 -5.39
C GLY A 46 -5.59 5.91 -6.30
N LEU A 47 -6.31 6.87 -5.73
CA LEU A 47 -6.70 8.08 -6.46
C LEU A 47 -5.48 8.88 -6.96
N SER A 48 -4.39 8.90 -6.16
CA SER A 48 -3.12 9.53 -6.52
C SER A 48 -2.47 8.88 -7.75
N GLU A 49 -2.56 7.55 -7.85
CA GLU A 49 -2.01 6.79 -8.98
C GLU A 49 -2.81 7.05 -10.26
N ILE A 50 -4.15 7.10 -10.18
CA ILE A 50 -4.97 7.47 -11.34
C ILE A 50 -4.67 8.90 -11.76
N LYS A 51 -4.59 9.85 -10.82
CA LYS A 51 -4.20 11.25 -11.12
C LYS A 51 -2.84 11.32 -11.81
N GLY A 52 -1.86 10.58 -11.30
CA GLY A 52 -0.51 10.50 -11.88
C GLY A 52 -0.48 9.91 -13.29
N ALA A 53 -1.30 8.91 -13.57
CA ALA A 53 -1.42 8.29 -14.90
C ALA A 53 -2.20 9.15 -15.92
N ASN A 54 -2.88 10.22 -15.44
CA ASN A 54 -3.71 11.10 -16.26
C ASN A 54 -3.37 12.59 -16.07
N PRO A 55 -2.11 13.01 -16.27
CA PRO A 55 -1.67 14.38 -16.01
C PRO A 55 -2.32 15.42 -16.95
N HIS A 56 -2.93 14.94 -18.04
CA HIS A 56 -3.67 15.78 -18.98
C HIS A 56 -5.04 16.24 -18.44
N ILE A 57 -5.52 15.65 -17.33
CA ILE A 57 -6.78 16.04 -16.69
C ILE A 57 -6.48 17.15 -15.67
N ALA A 58 -6.77 18.38 -16.08
CA ALA A 58 -6.46 19.56 -15.27
C ALA A 58 -7.20 19.59 -13.92
N ASN A 59 -8.46 19.13 -13.89
CA ASN A 59 -9.26 19.06 -12.67
C ASN A 59 -9.77 17.63 -12.44
N PRO A 60 -9.13 16.84 -11.56
CA PRO A 60 -9.54 15.47 -11.26
C PRO A 60 -10.91 15.33 -10.58
N GLU A 61 -11.44 16.39 -10.01
CA GLU A 61 -12.77 16.40 -9.41
C GLU A 61 -13.88 16.57 -10.47
N LEU A 62 -13.50 16.91 -11.72
CA LEU A 62 -14.43 17.20 -12.81
C LEU A 62 -14.07 16.36 -14.03
N ILE A 63 -14.66 15.18 -14.11
CA ILE A 63 -14.55 14.28 -15.26
C ILE A 63 -15.91 14.17 -15.95
N TYR A 64 -15.90 13.96 -17.27
CA TYR A 64 -17.11 13.95 -18.09
C TYR A 64 -17.28 12.62 -18.81
N PRO A 65 -18.53 12.16 -19.05
CA PRO A 65 -18.79 11.00 -19.87
C PRO A 65 -18.11 11.09 -21.24
N GLY A 66 -17.50 9.96 -21.65
CA GLY A 66 -16.70 9.86 -22.88
C GLY A 66 -15.21 10.16 -22.71
N GLN A 67 -14.76 10.74 -21.59
CA GLN A 67 -13.33 10.85 -21.30
C GLN A 67 -12.71 9.47 -21.09
N VAL A 68 -11.48 9.28 -21.59
CA VAL A 68 -10.73 8.04 -21.39
C VAL A 68 -9.67 8.27 -20.31
N LEU A 69 -9.70 7.46 -19.28
CA LEU A 69 -8.71 7.44 -18.19
C LEU A 69 -7.77 6.25 -18.36
N ASN A 70 -6.49 6.49 -18.17
CA ASN A 70 -5.49 5.45 -17.98
C ASN A 70 -5.53 4.97 -16.52
N ILE A 71 -5.78 3.68 -16.32
CA ILE A 71 -5.85 3.06 -15.02
C ILE A 71 -4.58 2.22 -14.83
N PRO A 72 -3.72 2.57 -13.85
CA PRO A 72 -2.53 1.76 -13.54
C PRO A 72 -2.91 0.36 -13.10
N GLU A 73 -2.16 -0.65 -13.55
CA GLU A 73 -2.37 -2.04 -13.15
C GLU A 73 -1.21 -2.51 -12.28
N THR A 74 -1.52 -3.23 -11.22
CA THR A 74 -0.50 -3.98 -10.48
C THR A 74 -0.16 -5.24 -11.27
N ASP A 75 1.14 -5.56 -11.37
CA ASP A 75 1.60 -6.78 -12.03
C ASP A 75 0.89 -8.02 -11.46
N THR A 76 0.30 -8.82 -12.34
CA THR A 76 -0.44 -10.04 -11.98
C THR A 76 0.42 -11.02 -11.19
N ALA A 77 1.73 -11.13 -11.49
CA ALA A 77 2.63 -11.98 -10.73
C ALA A 77 2.78 -11.49 -9.29
N VAL A 78 2.86 -10.17 -9.08
CA VAL A 78 2.90 -9.57 -7.74
C VAL A 78 1.59 -9.85 -7.00
N LEU A 79 0.44 -9.63 -7.64
CA LEU A 79 -0.87 -9.92 -7.04
C LEU A 79 -1.02 -11.40 -6.65
N ASN A 80 -0.55 -12.33 -7.49
CA ASN A 80 -0.59 -13.75 -7.20
C ASN A 80 0.26 -14.10 -5.97
N TYR A 81 1.44 -13.50 -5.82
CA TYR A 81 2.31 -13.69 -4.64
C TYR A 81 1.66 -13.15 -3.36
N GLU A 82 1.09 -11.96 -3.40
CA GLU A 82 0.42 -11.33 -2.27
C GLU A 82 -0.82 -12.12 -1.83
N ASN A 83 -1.66 -12.53 -2.78
CA ASN A 83 -2.85 -13.34 -2.52
C ASN A 83 -2.49 -14.71 -1.95
N GLU A 84 -1.41 -15.33 -2.42
CA GLU A 84 -0.94 -16.60 -1.88
C GLU A 84 -0.45 -16.48 -0.43
N VAL A 85 0.23 -15.38 -0.07
CA VAL A 85 0.58 -15.08 1.33
C VAL A 85 -0.69 -14.97 2.18
N ILE A 86 -1.71 -14.24 1.72
CA ILE A 86 -2.98 -14.08 2.45
C ILE A 86 -3.66 -15.44 2.64
N ARG A 87 -3.69 -16.28 1.61
CA ARG A 87 -4.25 -17.64 1.66
C ARG A 87 -3.54 -18.51 2.69
N LEU A 88 -2.21 -18.56 2.66
CA LEU A 88 -1.39 -19.34 3.59
C LEU A 88 -1.56 -18.87 5.04
N VAL A 89 -1.61 -17.57 5.27
CA VAL A 89 -1.87 -16.99 6.61
C VAL A 89 -3.25 -17.40 7.11
N ASN A 90 -4.27 -17.35 6.26
CA ASN A 90 -5.61 -17.74 6.64
C ASN A 90 -5.72 -19.25 6.94
N GLU A 91 -5.02 -20.11 6.22
CA GLU A 91 -4.93 -21.53 6.56
C GLU A 91 -4.29 -21.76 7.93
N ILE A 92 -3.22 -21.02 8.25
CA ILE A 92 -2.57 -21.09 9.56
C ILE A 92 -3.54 -20.63 10.64
N ARG A 93 -4.26 -19.54 10.43
CA ARG A 93 -5.24 -19.02 11.40
C ARG A 93 -6.35 -20.04 11.67
N VAL A 94 -6.93 -20.62 10.64
CA VAL A 94 -7.97 -21.66 10.77
C VAL A 94 -7.46 -22.87 11.55
N LYS A 95 -6.24 -23.35 11.25
CA LYS A 95 -5.60 -24.45 12.01
C LYS A 95 -5.38 -24.12 13.49
N ASN A 96 -5.34 -22.84 13.85
CA ASN A 96 -5.21 -22.36 15.22
C ASN A 96 -6.55 -21.88 15.83
N GLY A 97 -7.70 -22.23 15.24
CA GLY A 97 -9.01 -21.90 15.77
C GLY A 97 -9.42 -20.42 15.63
N LEU A 98 -8.76 -19.67 14.74
CA LEU A 98 -9.02 -18.25 14.51
C LEU A 98 -9.83 -18.03 13.22
N ASN A 99 -10.61 -16.95 13.21
CA ASN A 99 -11.28 -16.51 11.99
C ASN A 99 -10.27 -16.08 10.93
N THR A 100 -10.62 -16.29 9.66
CA THR A 100 -9.85 -15.76 8.53
C THR A 100 -9.86 -14.24 8.52
N LEU A 101 -8.79 -13.64 7.98
CA LEU A 101 -8.70 -12.22 7.71
C LEU A 101 -9.24 -11.91 6.31
N LYS A 102 -10.00 -10.85 6.20
CA LYS A 102 -10.45 -10.34 4.89
C LYS A 102 -9.30 -9.61 4.22
N ALA A 103 -9.01 -9.93 2.96
CA ALA A 103 -8.10 -9.14 2.15
C ALA A 103 -8.63 -7.71 1.99
N ASP A 104 -7.77 -6.72 2.17
CA ASP A 104 -8.09 -5.31 2.03
C ASP A 104 -7.13 -4.68 1.02
N TRP A 105 -7.66 -4.25 -0.13
CA TRP A 105 -6.84 -3.75 -1.23
C TRP A 105 -6.13 -2.42 -0.90
N GLU A 106 -6.77 -1.55 -0.12
CA GLU A 106 -6.15 -0.29 0.31
C GLU A 106 -4.97 -0.56 1.24
N LEU A 107 -5.14 -1.52 2.15
CA LEU A 107 -4.07 -1.95 3.05
C LEU A 107 -2.93 -2.63 2.28
N SER A 108 -3.25 -3.46 1.26
CA SER A 108 -2.23 -4.05 0.37
C SER A 108 -1.48 -2.97 -0.43
N ARG A 109 -2.18 -1.94 -0.90
CA ARG A 109 -1.57 -0.78 -1.54
C ARG A 109 -0.57 -0.10 -0.61
N VAL A 110 -0.93 0.18 0.65
CA VAL A 110 0.00 0.78 1.64
C VAL A 110 1.20 -0.13 1.88
N ALA A 111 0.98 -1.43 1.99
CA ALA A 111 2.05 -2.42 2.16
C ALA A 111 3.01 -2.46 0.95
N ARG A 112 2.51 -2.32 -0.29
CA ARG A 112 3.37 -2.20 -1.50
C ARG A 112 4.22 -0.94 -1.44
N TYR A 113 3.64 0.21 -1.07
CA TYR A 113 4.39 1.45 -0.88
C TYR A 113 5.50 1.27 0.17
N LYS A 114 5.23 0.58 1.28
CA LYS A 114 6.24 0.30 2.30
C LYS A 114 7.36 -0.59 1.79
N SER A 115 7.04 -1.67 1.08
CA SER A 115 8.02 -2.56 0.48
C SER A 115 8.88 -1.84 -0.57
N GLN A 116 8.26 -0.99 -1.38
CA GLN A 116 8.94 -0.17 -2.38
C GLN A 116 9.85 0.88 -1.74
N ASP A 117 9.38 1.54 -0.70
CA ASP A 117 10.14 2.53 0.06
C ASP A 117 11.40 1.91 0.71
N MET A 118 11.27 0.72 1.32
CA MET A 118 12.43 -0.01 1.85
C MET A 118 13.47 -0.32 0.77
N LYS A 119 13.01 -0.69 -0.43
CA LYS A 119 13.90 -0.98 -1.57
C LYS A 119 14.56 0.29 -2.10
N ASP A 120 13.80 1.35 -2.35
CA ASP A 120 14.28 2.56 -3.03
C ASP A 120 15.20 3.41 -2.14
N ASN A 121 14.93 3.44 -0.84
CA ASN A 121 15.73 4.16 0.15
C ASN A 121 16.77 3.26 0.84
N ASN A 122 16.94 2.01 0.36
CA ASN A 122 17.95 1.06 0.82
C ASN A 122 17.99 0.88 2.33
N TYR A 123 16.83 0.66 2.96
CA TYR A 123 16.71 0.36 4.38
C TYR A 123 15.84 -0.87 4.64
N PHE A 124 15.90 -1.42 5.84
CA PHE A 124 15.03 -2.49 6.31
C PHE A 124 14.65 -2.22 7.78
N SER A 125 13.51 -1.57 7.97
CA SER A 125 13.01 -1.14 9.28
C SER A 125 11.50 -0.91 9.22
N HIS A 126 10.81 -1.07 10.35
CA HIS A 126 9.41 -0.68 10.50
C HIS A 126 9.21 0.84 10.30
N THR A 127 10.13 1.66 10.78
CA THR A 127 10.06 3.12 10.61
C THR A 127 10.66 3.52 9.27
N SER A 128 9.84 4.14 8.44
CA SER A 128 10.24 4.73 7.16
C SER A 128 10.86 6.12 7.38
N PRO A 129 11.95 6.46 6.66
CA PRO A 129 12.47 7.82 6.64
C PRO A 129 11.52 8.82 5.96
N ILE A 130 10.61 8.32 5.08
CA ILE A 130 9.66 9.14 4.31
C ILE A 130 8.27 9.18 4.99
N TYR A 131 7.76 8.02 5.42
CA TYR A 131 6.37 7.88 5.88
C TYR A 131 6.26 7.75 7.41
N GLY A 132 7.37 7.68 8.14
CA GLY A 132 7.39 7.48 9.59
C GLY A 132 7.04 6.05 10.00
N SER A 133 6.35 5.88 11.14
CA SER A 133 5.93 4.57 11.62
C SER A 133 4.88 3.94 10.70
N PRO A 134 4.72 2.59 10.67
CA PRO A 134 3.67 1.95 9.88
C PRO A 134 2.27 2.46 10.25
N PHE A 135 2.06 2.81 11.50
CA PHE A 135 0.79 3.37 12.00
C PHE A 135 0.53 4.77 11.46
N THR A 136 1.58 5.61 11.40
CA THR A 136 1.51 6.94 10.78
C THR A 136 1.25 6.80 9.29
N MET A 137 1.96 5.89 8.63
CA MET A 137 1.80 5.63 7.20
C MET A 137 0.37 5.22 6.87
N MET A 138 -0.18 4.20 7.55
CA MET A 138 -1.58 3.77 7.34
C MET A 138 -2.56 4.93 7.48
N LYS A 139 -2.44 5.76 8.53
CA LYS A 139 -3.31 6.93 8.73
C LYS A 139 -3.19 7.96 7.60
N ASN A 140 -1.98 8.27 7.17
CA ASN A 140 -1.73 9.23 6.09
C ASN A 140 -2.30 8.75 4.74
N PHE A 141 -2.41 7.43 4.56
CA PHE A 141 -3.07 6.82 3.40
C PHE A 141 -4.59 6.64 3.58
N GLY A 142 -5.18 7.16 4.67
CA GLY A 142 -6.62 7.14 4.91
C GLY A 142 -7.14 5.88 5.58
N ILE A 143 -6.27 4.96 6.01
CA ILE A 143 -6.68 3.72 6.68
C ILE A 143 -7.07 4.02 8.14
N SER A 144 -8.30 3.69 8.49
CA SER A 144 -8.83 3.78 9.85
C SER A 144 -8.85 2.41 10.52
N TYR A 145 -8.45 2.33 11.78
CA TYR A 145 -8.40 1.08 12.55
C TYR A 145 -8.48 1.35 14.06
N ARG A 146 -8.82 0.32 14.84
CA ARG A 146 -8.74 0.31 16.31
C ARG A 146 -7.44 -0.34 16.79
N SER A 147 -6.98 -1.35 16.08
CA SER A 147 -5.71 -2.04 16.32
C SER A 147 -5.01 -2.30 14.99
N ALA A 148 -3.68 -2.29 14.99
CA ALA A 148 -2.90 -2.53 13.80
C ALA A 148 -1.54 -3.18 14.14
N ALA A 149 -0.97 -3.89 13.15
CA ALA A 149 0.39 -4.41 13.22
C ALA A 149 1.02 -4.47 11.83
N GLU A 150 2.34 -4.62 11.82
CA GLU A 150 3.13 -4.81 10.63
C GLU A 150 4.14 -5.96 10.83
N ASN A 151 4.28 -6.81 9.82
CA ASN A 151 5.40 -7.71 9.63
C ASN A 151 6.17 -7.30 8.38
N ILE A 152 7.49 -7.29 8.43
CA ILE A 152 8.35 -7.06 7.26
C ILE A 152 9.30 -8.23 7.08
N ALA A 153 9.70 -8.48 5.82
CA ALA A 153 10.71 -9.47 5.49
C ALA A 153 11.48 -9.07 4.22
N LYS A 154 12.68 -9.62 4.05
CA LYS A 154 13.54 -9.36 2.89
C LYS A 154 14.31 -10.61 2.50
N GLY A 155 14.35 -10.89 1.20
CA GLY A 155 15.15 -11.98 0.62
C GLY A 155 14.40 -13.30 0.43
N GLN A 156 13.20 -13.48 0.96
CA GLN A 156 12.38 -14.66 0.71
C GLN A 156 11.79 -14.60 -0.70
N THR A 157 12.10 -15.61 -1.52
CA THR A 157 11.76 -15.62 -2.94
C THR A 157 10.37 -16.16 -3.25
N THR A 158 9.67 -16.73 -2.25
CA THR A 158 8.34 -17.33 -2.42
C THR A 158 7.39 -16.97 -1.28
N PRO A 159 6.07 -16.94 -1.52
CA PRO A 159 5.05 -16.77 -0.48
C PRO A 159 5.19 -17.76 0.67
N GLN A 160 5.43 -19.03 0.38
CA GLN A 160 5.62 -20.05 1.42
C GLN A 160 6.85 -19.77 2.30
N ALA A 161 7.96 -19.35 1.68
CA ALA A 161 9.20 -19.04 2.41
C ALA A 161 9.01 -17.85 3.36
N VAL A 162 8.33 -16.78 2.92
CA VAL A 162 8.11 -15.60 3.77
C VAL A 162 7.15 -15.92 4.92
N VAL A 163 6.06 -16.64 4.67
CA VAL A 163 5.12 -17.04 5.72
C VAL A 163 5.80 -17.94 6.73
N ASN A 164 6.61 -18.91 6.30
CA ASN A 164 7.39 -19.76 7.19
C ASN A 164 8.38 -18.94 8.05
N ALA A 165 9.07 -17.96 7.44
CA ALA A 165 9.98 -17.08 8.18
C ALA A 165 9.25 -16.29 9.26
N TRP A 166 8.09 -15.70 8.95
CA TRP A 166 7.27 -14.99 9.93
C TRP A 166 6.75 -15.93 11.03
N MET A 167 6.30 -17.12 10.70
CA MET A 167 5.82 -18.09 11.69
C MET A 167 6.92 -18.62 12.63
N ASN A 168 8.17 -18.63 12.18
CA ASN A 168 9.32 -19.01 13.01
C ASN A 168 9.82 -17.88 13.92
N SER A 169 9.33 -16.64 13.75
CA SER A 169 9.61 -15.50 14.63
C SER A 169 8.45 -15.29 15.60
N SER A 170 8.73 -15.27 16.89
CA SER A 170 7.67 -15.13 17.91
C SER A 170 6.84 -13.86 17.77
N GLY A 171 7.49 -12.72 17.46
CA GLY A 171 6.82 -11.43 17.26
C GLY A 171 5.93 -11.41 16.02
N HIS A 172 6.47 -11.87 14.88
CA HIS A 172 5.69 -11.92 13.63
C HIS A 172 4.54 -12.93 13.73
N ARG A 173 4.77 -14.10 14.34
CA ARG A 173 3.74 -15.10 14.59
C ARG A 173 2.63 -14.56 15.48
N ALA A 174 2.97 -13.79 16.52
CA ALA A 174 1.98 -13.17 17.39
C ALA A 174 1.04 -12.23 16.61
N ASN A 175 1.55 -11.47 15.63
CA ASN A 175 0.72 -10.65 14.76
C ASN A 175 -0.21 -11.52 13.90
N ILE A 176 0.31 -12.57 13.26
CA ILE A 176 -0.50 -13.48 12.41
C ILE A 176 -1.62 -14.16 13.21
N LEU A 177 -1.36 -14.53 14.46
CA LEU A 177 -2.30 -15.26 15.32
C LEU A 177 -3.12 -14.34 16.25
N ASN A 178 -3.06 -13.04 16.08
CA ASN A 178 -3.85 -12.11 16.89
C ASN A 178 -5.32 -12.14 16.48
N ALA A 179 -6.20 -12.46 17.43
CA ALA A 179 -7.65 -12.56 17.21
C ALA A 179 -8.34 -11.21 17.00
N SER A 180 -7.71 -10.09 17.39
CA SER A 180 -8.29 -8.75 17.25
C SER A 180 -8.23 -8.21 15.83
N TYR A 181 -7.44 -8.81 14.95
CA TYR A 181 -7.38 -8.38 13.55
C TYR A 181 -8.45 -9.07 12.72
N THR A 182 -9.04 -8.28 11.80
CA THR A 182 -10.11 -8.71 10.90
C THR A 182 -9.74 -8.58 9.42
N LYS A 183 -8.73 -7.76 9.11
CA LYS A 183 -8.28 -7.51 7.74
C LYS A 183 -6.77 -7.63 7.62
N ILE A 184 -6.31 -7.95 6.41
CA ILE A 184 -4.91 -8.10 6.04
C ILE A 184 -4.65 -7.44 4.71
N GLY A 185 -3.49 -6.77 4.59
CA GLY A 185 -2.91 -6.33 3.34
C GLY A 185 -1.48 -6.83 3.21
N VAL A 186 -1.09 -7.23 2.01
CA VAL A 186 0.28 -7.69 1.71
C VAL A 186 0.82 -6.89 0.54
N GLY A 187 2.08 -6.50 0.62
CA GLY A 187 2.80 -5.81 -0.43
C GLY A 187 4.14 -6.48 -0.72
N TYR A 188 4.39 -6.77 -1.99
CA TYR A 188 5.60 -7.43 -2.46
C TYR A 188 6.33 -6.61 -3.53
N VAL A 189 7.65 -6.54 -3.42
CA VAL A 189 8.55 -5.99 -4.44
C VAL A 189 9.56 -7.04 -4.83
N ALA A 190 9.53 -7.49 -6.08
CA ALA A 190 10.36 -8.58 -6.59
C ALA A 190 11.86 -8.24 -6.56
N SER A 191 12.23 -7.00 -6.88
CA SER A 191 13.62 -6.55 -6.82
C SER A 191 14.10 -6.48 -5.36
N GLY A 192 14.91 -7.45 -4.95
CA GLY A 192 15.40 -7.61 -3.59
C GLY A 192 14.46 -8.34 -2.65
N HIS A 193 13.31 -8.79 -3.15
CA HIS A 193 12.32 -9.59 -2.41
C HIS A 193 11.91 -8.93 -1.08
N TYR A 194 11.41 -7.69 -1.15
CA TYR A 194 10.87 -6.99 0.02
C TYR A 194 9.40 -7.32 0.21
N TRP A 195 9.03 -7.65 1.44
CA TRP A 195 7.68 -8.02 1.84
C TRP A 195 7.20 -7.17 3.00
N THR A 196 5.99 -6.71 2.91
CA THR A 196 5.27 -6.06 4.01
C THR A 196 3.91 -6.72 4.17
N GLN A 197 3.55 -7.04 5.40
CA GLN A 197 2.25 -7.56 5.77
C GLN A 197 1.67 -6.65 6.84
N MET A 198 0.51 -6.08 6.60
CA MET A 198 -0.20 -5.19 7.52
C MET A 198 -1.50 -5.81 7.96
N PHE A 199 -1.86 -5.60 9.21
CA PHE A 199 -3.08 -6.08 9.83
C PHE A 199 -3.84 -4.92 10.46
N ILE A 200 -5.17 -4.96 10.40
CA ILE A 200 -6.06 -4.03 11.11
C ILE A 200 -7.27 -4.75 11.70
N GLY A 201 -7.81 -4.15 12.82
CA GLY A 201 -9.02 -4.59 13.50
C GLY A 201 -9.83 -3.42 14.04
#